data_4e0b28e5f40532a720d1285e00fdada2
#
_entry.id   4e0b28e5f40532a720d1285e00fdada2
#
_cell.length_a   1.000
_cell.length_b   1.000
_cell.length_c   1.000
_cell.angle_alpha   90.00
_cell.angle_beta   90.00
_cell.angle_gamma   90.00
#
_symmetry.space_group_name_H-M   'P 1'
#
loop_
_entity.id
_entity.type
_entity.pdbx_description
1 polymer ?
#
loop_
_entity_poly.entity_id
_entity_poly.type
_entity_poly.pdbx_seq_one_letter_code
_entity_poly.pdbx_strand_id
1 'polypeptide(L)'
;MNHLIEPEQLKQRLGEENLIIIDLCNPALYQQQHIPGAIQLSGQRLIAGTAPIPGACPELSKLYEVMAYLGIDDSKQVVLCDDEGGGWAGRMAWSMDLLGLNNWLYLNGGVVPWIKEGFPTESTVNQPNSIEINSTIEPQPATRIIADEIIQLLDTENFAVWDARSPGEYMGSMARSARAGHIPGAINLEWTDLMDRERNFRIREDAQQILDSLGLTKDKQIATHCQSHHRSSFTYMVGKILGYNNIRGYDGSWGE
;
A
#
# COMPACT_ATOMS: atom_id res chain seq x y z
N MET A 1 -3.44 12.28 10.52
CA MET A 1 -4.46 12.51 9.46
C MET A 1 -5.21 11.22 9.26
N ASN A 2 -6.48 11.26 8.90
CA ASN A 2 -7.20 10.04 8.54
C ASN A 2 -6.88 9.71 7.08
N HIS A 3 -6.16 8.63 6.83
CA HIS A 3 -5.75 8.20 5.49
C HIS A 3 -6.81 7.35 4.75
N LEU A 4 -8.06 7.37 5.19
CA LEU A 4 -9.15 6.58 4.63
C LEU A 4 -10.26 7.49 4.11
N ILE A 5 -10.85 7.13 2.96
CA ILE A 5 -12.01 7.78 2.39
C ILE A 5 -13.03 6.73 1.95
N GLU A 6 -14.32 6.95 2.29
CA GLU A 6 -15.41 6.10 1.84
C GLU A 6 -15.92 6.53 0.44
N PRO A 7 -16.52 5.62 -0.35
CA PRO A 7 -17.05 5.94 -1.67
C PRO A 7 -18.00 7.14 -1.69
N GLU A 8 -18.88 7.26 -0.70
CA GLU A 8 -19.82 8.39 -0.59
C GLU A 8 -19.10 9.73 -0.42
N GLN A 9 -18.03 9.74 0.36
CA GLN A 9 -17.22 10.94 0.59
C GLN A 9 -16.46 11.32 -0.67
N LEU A 10 -15.85 10.33 -1.36
CA LEU A 10 -15.14 10.58 -2.62
C LEU A 10 -16.08 11.10 -3.70
N LYS A 11 -17.30 10.53 -3.81
CA LYS A 11 -18.31 11.01 -4.76
C LYS A 11 -18.60 12.51 -4.62
N GLN A 12 -18.64 13.02 -3.38
CA GLN A 12 -18.91 14.44 -3.12
C GLN A 12 -17.73 15.34 -3.53
N ARG A 13 -16.55 14.77 -3.65
CA ARG A 13 -15.31 15.48 -3.96
C ARG A 13 -14.86 15.36 -5.42
N LEU A 14 -15.59 14.61 -6.25
CA LEU A 14 -15.28 14.49 -7.68
C LEU A 14 -15.27 15.88 -8.34
N GLY A 15 -14.20 16.17 -9.10
CA GLY A 15 -14.01 17.44 -9.78
C GLY A 15 -13.37 18.55 -8.93
N GLU A 16 -12.96 18.30 -7.68
CA GLU A 16 -12.13 19.24 -6.92
C GLU A 16 -10.76 19.41 -7.60
N GLU A 17 -10.32 20.66 -7.78
CA GLU A 17 -9.09 21.00 -8.52
C GLU A 17 -7.81 20.43 -7.86
N ASN A 18 -7.81 20.30 -6.54
CA ASN A 18 -6.68 19.77 -5.78
C ASN A 18 -6.77 18.27 -5.49
N LEU A 19 -7.76 17.57 -6.04
CA LEU A 19 -7.93 16.12 -5.88
C LEU A 19 -7.38 15.39 -7.10
N ILE A 20 -6.50 14.42 -6.86
CA ILE A 20 -6.01 13.47 -7.88
C ILE A 20 -6.46 12.07 -7.47
N ILE A 21 -7.07 11.32 -8.38
CA ILE A 21 -7.45 9.93 -8.15
C ILE A 21 -6.51 9.06 -8.99
N ILE A 22 -5.79 8.15 -8.33
CA ILE A 22 -4.88 7.19 -8.98
C ILE A 22 -5.50 5.81 -8.94
N ASP A 23 -5.77 5.29 -10.13
CA ASP A 23 -6.33 3.97 -10.36
C ASP A 23 -5.20 2.98 -10.69
N LEU A 24 -4.96 2.03 -9.79
CA LEU A 24 -3.96 0.96 -9.96
C LEU A 24 -4.60 -0.39 -10.33
N CYS A 25 -5.83 -0.36 -10.83
CA CYS A 25 -6.54 -1.55 -11.28
C CYS A 25 -5.93 -2.17 -12.53
N ASN A 26 -6.38 -3.40 -12.82
CA ASN A 26 -6.09 -4.04 -14.09
C ASN A 26 -6.50 -3.11 -15.26
N PRO A 27 -5.62 -2.91 -16.28
CA PRO A 27 -5.90 -2.03 -17.40
C PRO A 27 -7.19 -2.34 -18.16
N ALA A 28 -7.60 -3.61 -18.24
CA ALA A 28 -8.84 -3.99 -18.90
C ALA A 28 -10.08 -3.51 -18.13
N LEU A 29 -10.04 -3.54 -16.77
CA LEU A 29 -11.11 -3.00 -15.95
C LEU A 29 -11.19 -1.48 -16.09
N TYR A 30 -10.05 -0.78 -16.00
CA TYR A 30 -10.00 0.67 -16.15
C TYR A 30 -10.57 1.13 -17.50
N GLN A 31 -10.23 0.45 -18.59
CA GLN A 31 -10.76 0.77 -19.93
C GLN A 31 -12.27 0.50 -20.05
N GLN A 32 -12.78 -0.45 -19.29
CA GLN A 32 -14.20 -0.77 -19.27
C GLN A 32 -14.99 0.20 -18.39
N GLN A 33 -14.49 0.46 -17.19
CA GLN A 33 -15.12 1.36 -16.22
C GLN A 33 -14.15 1.72 -15.10
N HIS A 34 -14.10 2.98 -14.74
CA HIS A 34 -13.31 3.51 -13.65
C HIS A 34 -13.99 4.72 -12.99
N ILE A 35 -13.44 5.21 -11.89
CA ILE A 35 -13.93 6.40 -11.18
C ILE A 35 -13.73 7.63 -12.08
N PRO A 36 -14.74 8.52 -12.25
CA PRO A 36 -14.60 9.71 -13.08
C PRO A 36 -13.39 10.56 -12.68
N GLY A 37 -12.56 10.90 -13.68
CA GLY A 37 -11.33 11.67 -13.50
C GLY A 37 -10.12 10.86 -12.99
N ALA A 38 -10.26 9.56 -12.72
CA ALA A 38 -9.15 8.74 -12.26
C ALA A 38 -8.09 8.56 -13.35
N ILE A 39 -6.82 8.65 -12.96
CA ILE A 39 -5.65 8.47 -13.82
C ILE A 39 -5.08 7.07 -13.58
N GLN A 40 -4.93 6.28 -14.63
CA GLN A 40 -4.37 4.94 -14.52
C GLN A 40 -2.86 4.97 -14.31
N LEU A 41 -2.39 4.20 -13.33
CA LEU A 41 -0.98 3.90 -13.12
C LEU A 41 -0.75 2.39 -13.06
N SER A 42 0.16 1.87 -13.87
CA SER A 42 0.62 0.49 -13.69
C SER A 42 1.45 0.37 -12.41
N GLY A 43 1.08 -0.55 -11.51
CA GLY A 43 1.85 -0.85 -10.30
C GLY A 43 3.29 -1.27 -10.57
N GLN A 44 3.59 -1.77 -11.78
CA GLN A 44 4.95 -2.10 -12.21
C GLN A 44 5.91 -0.89 -12.21
N ARG A 45 5.40 0.34 -12.30
CA ARG A 45 6.22 1.56 -12.18
C ARG A 45 6.70 1.84 -10.76
N LEU A 46 6.17 1.13 -9.77
CA LEU A 46 6.50 1.28 -8.35
C LEU A 46 7.49 0.23 -7.85
N ILE A 47 8.01 -0.62 -8.74
CA ILE A 47 8.97 -1.68 -8.41
C ILE A 47 10.17 -1.66 -9.37
N ALA A 48 11.36 -2.00 -8.85
CA ALA A 48 12.58 -2.14 -9.67
C ALA A 48 12.74 -3.55 -10.27
N GLY A 49 12.11 -4.55 -9.68
CA GLY A 49 11.76 -5.84 -10.22
C GLY A 49 12.85 -6.70 -10.83
N THR A 50 13.94 -7.05 -10.11
CA THR A 50 14.88 -8.08 -10.55
C THR A 50 14.97 -9.22 -9.55
N ALA A 51 15.06 -10.48 -10.06
CA ALA A 51 15.32 -11.62 -9.18
C ALA A 51 16.66 -11.43 -8.45
N PRO A 52 16.78 -11.83 -7.18
CA PRO A 52 15.79 -12.55 -6.35
C PRO A 52 14.74 -11.63 -5.69
N ILE A 53 14.85 -10.32 -5.81
CA ILE A 53 14.01 -9.34 -5.12
C ILE A 53 13.04 -8.66 -6.12
N PRO A 54 11.96 -9.35 -6.54
CA PRO A 54 11.08 -8.83 -7.59
C PRO A 54 10.30 -7.56 -7.15
N GLY A 55 10.15 -7.34 -5.85
CA GLY A 55 9.47 -6.19 -5.27
C GLY A 55 10.38 -5.06 -4.81
N ALA A 56 11.67 -5.09 -5.16
CA ALA A 56 12.60 -4.05 -4.74
C ALA A 56 12.10 -2.63 -5.07
N CYS A 57 12.34 -1.71 -4.15
CA CYS A 57 12.03 -0.30 -4.35
C CYS A 57 12.90 0.26 -5.50
N PRO A 58 12.32 1.01 -6.44
CA PRO A 58 13.13 1.79 -7.39
C PRO A 58 13.98 2.84 -6.68
N GLU A 59 15.00 3.33 -7.37
CA GLU A 59 15.71 4.53 -6.94
C GLU A 59 14.72 5.68 -6.72
N LEU A 60 14.93 6.50 -5.68
CA LEU A 60 14.01 7.59 -5.32
C LEU A 60 13.76 8.54 -6.48
N SER A 61 14.79 8.80 -7.33
CA SER A 61 14.65 9.62 -8.54
C SER A 61 13.56 9.09 -9.48
N LYS A 62 13.44 7.76 -9.61
CA LYS A 62 12.40 7.13 -10.43
C LYS A 62 11.01 7.26 -9.82
N LEU A 63 10.91 7.18 -8.51
CA LEU A 63 9.64 7.44 -7.82
C LEU A 63 9.23 8.92 -7.96
N TYR A 64 10.17 9.85 -7.86
CA TYR A 64 9.91 11.27 -8.15
C TYR A 64 9.43 11.48 -9.58
N GLU A 65 10.04 10.84 -10.59
CA GLU A 65 9.57 10.89 -11.98
C GLU A 65 8.12 10.41 -12.11
N VAL A 66 7.72 9.38 -11.35
CA VAL A 66 6.32 8.91 -11.32
C VAL A 66 5.39 9.95 -10.71
N MET A 67 5.77 10.57 -9.58
CA MET A 67 4.95 11.63 -8.96
C MET A 67 4.82 12.85 -9.89
N ALA A 68 5.92 13.28 -10.51
CA ALA A 68 5.91 14.36 -11.50
C ALA A 68 4.98 14.07 -12.67
N TYR A 69 5.09 12.87 -13.23
CA TYR A 69 4.21 12.44 -14.33
C TYR A 69 2.73 12.50 -13.94
N LEU A 70 2.39 12.13 -12.72
CA LEU A 70 1.01 12.13 -12.21
C LEU A 70 0.53 13.52 -11.75
N GLY A 71 1.40 14.53 -11.70
CA GLY A 71 1.07 15.85 -11.18
C GLY A 71 0.94 15.91 -9.66
N ILE A 72 1.61 15.00 -8.94
CA ILE A 72 1.52 14.86 -7.48
C ILE A 72 2.63 15.68 -6.81
N ASP A 73 2.24 16.61 -5.94
CA ASP A 73 3.08 17.33 -4.99
C ASP A 73 2.38 17.40 -3.62
N ASP A 74 2.92 18.17 -2.69
CA ASP A 74 2.38 18.34 -1.33
C ASP A 74 1.09 19.18 -1.26
N SER A 75 0.74 19.88 -2.34
CA SER A 75 -0.49 20.71 -2.43
C SER A 75 -1.73 19.90 -2.82
N LYS A 76 -1.56 18.69 -3.35
CA LYS A 76 -2.64 17.84 -3.85
C LYS A 76 -3.09 16.85 -2.79
N GLN A 77 -4.37 16.50 -2.80
CA GLN A 77 -4.89 15.33 -2.09
C GLN A 77 -4.97 14.17 -3.07
N VAL A 78 -4.34 13.05 -2.76
CA VAL A 78 -4.27 11.89 -3.67
C VAL A 78 -5.13 10.75 -3.14
N VAL A 79 -6.12 10.31 -3.92
CA VAL A 79 -6.92 9.13 -3.60
C VAL A 79 -6.37 7.95 -4.37
N LEU A 80 -6.11 6.85 -3.67
CA LEU A 80 -5.53 5.62 -4.20
C LEU A 80 -6.58 4.51 -4.21
N CYS A 81 -6.73 3.82 -5.32
CA CYS A 81 -7.59 2.64 -5.42
C CYS A 81 -6.98 1.56 -6.33
N ASP A 82 -7.37 0.32 -6.09
CA ASP A 82 -7.11 -0.82 -6.95
C ASP A 82 -8.31 -1.77 -6.96
N ASP A 83 -8.22 -2.89 -7.70
CA ASP A 83 -9.28 -3.90 -7.85
C ASP A 83 -8.99 -5.22 -7.09
N GLU A 84 -7.95 -5.27 -6.28
CA GLU A 84 -7.50 -6.49 -5.61
C GLU A 84 -7.44 -6.41 -4.08
N GLY A 85 -7.97 -5.32 -3.50
CA GLY A 85 -8.09 -5.15 -2.05
C GLY A 85 -6.98 -4.34 -1.41
N GLY A 86 -6.25 -3.52 -2.17
CA GLY A 86 -5.35 -2.51 -1.63
C GLY A 86 -3.86 -2.85 -1.72
N GLY A 87 -3.45 -3.89 -2.44
CA GLY A 87 -2.04 -4.26 -2.59
C GLY A 87 -1.25 -3.20 -3.36
N TRP A 88 -1.72 -2.80 -4.54
CA TRP A 88 -1.07 -1.75 -5.34
C TRP A 88 -1.33 -0.35 -4.78
N ALA A 89 -2.53 -0.09 -4.27
CA ALA A 89 -2.83 1.17 -3.57
C ALA A 89 -1.92 1.36 -2.36
N GLY A 90 -1.71 0.30 -1.56
CA GLY A 90 -0.75 0.31 -0.45
C GLY A 90 0.69 0.51 -0.91
N ARG A 91 1.08 -0.09 -2.06
CA ARG A 91 2.41 0.13 -2.63
C ARG A 91 2.64 1.58 -3.04
N MET A 92 1.65 2.22 -3.62
CA MET A 92 1.70 3.64 -3.96
C MET A 92 1.76 4.50 -2.70
N ALA A 93 0.93 4.22 -1.68
CA ALA A 93 0.95 4.91 -0.39
C ALA A 93 2.33 4.84 0.28
N TRP A 94 2.93 3.64 0.34
CA TRP A 94 4.28 3.44 0.87
C TRP A 94 5.34 4.20 0.07
N SER A 95 5.24 4.21 -1.27
CA SER A 95 6.16 4.95 -2.13
C SER A 95 6.04 6.47 -1.93
N MET A 96 4.82 6.97 -1.73
CA MET A 96 4.58 8.38 -1.40
C MET A 96 5.18 8.75 -0.04
N ASP A 97 4.91 7.94 1.01
CA ASP A 97 5.48 8.16 2.34
C ASP A 97 7.01 8.13 2.32
N LEU A 98 7.63 7.23 1.54
CA LEU A 98 9.08 7.15 1.37
C LEU A 98 9.67 8.43 0.78
N LEU A 99 8.93 9.08 -0.12
CA LEU A 99 9.28 10.39 -0.69
C LEU A 99 8.93 11.58 0.22
N GLY A 100 8.28 11.37 1.37
CA GLY A 100 7.81 12.42 2.26
C GLY A 100 6.44 13.00 1.91
N LEU A 101 5.74 12.40 0.94
CA LEU A 101 4.40 12.79 0.51
C LEU A 101 3.34 12.01 1.30
N ASN A 102 2.79 12.61 2.36
CA ASN A 102 1.82 11.95 3.25
C ASN A 102 0.36 12.40 3.01
N ASN A 103 0.08 12.98 1.86
CA ASN A 103 -1.21 13.56 1.44
C ASN A 103 -2.11 12.57 0.68
N TRP A 104 -1.94 11.28 0.90
CA TRP A 104 -2.74 10.23 0.28
C TRP A 104 -3.92 9.80 1.15
N LEU A 105 -4.97 9.30 0.49
CA LEU A 105 -6.13 8.62 1.06
C LEU A 105 -6.32 7.29 0.32
N TYR A 106 -6.63 6.23 1.04
CA TYR A 106 -7.07 4.97 0.45
C TYR A 106 -8.59 4.97 0.31
N LEU A 107 -9.11 4.69 -0.88
CA LEU A 107 -10.54 4.42 -1.09
C LEU A 107 -10.87 3.07 -0.45
N ASN A 108 -11.65 3.08 0.61
CA ASN A 108 -11.91 1.89 1.43
C ASN A 108 -12.54 0.75 0.62
N GLY A 109 -11.80 -0.34 0.44
CA GLY A 109 -12.17 -1.48 -0.42
C GLY A 109 -11.81 -1.31 -1.91
N GLY A 110 -11.12 -0.21 -2.27
CA GLY A 110 -10.71 0.08 -3.64
C GLY A 110 -11.89 0.38 -4.57
N VAL A 111 -11.78 0.00 -5.84
CA VAL A 111 -12.82 0.24 -6.84
C VAL A 111 -14.01 -0.71 -6.71
N VAL A 112 -13.85 -1.83 -5.98
CA VAL A 112 -14.89 -2.87 -5.87
C VAL A 112 -16.19 -2.34 -5.24
N PRO A 113 -16.18 -1.70 -4.03
CA PRO A 113 -17.40 -1.10 -3.48
C PRO A 113 -17.94 0.01 -4.38
N TRP A 114 -17.08 0.83 -4.99
CA TRP A 114 -17.50 1.90 -5.89
C TRP A 114 -18.40 1.38 -7.02
N ILE A 115 -17.98 0.31 -7.70
CA ILE A 115 -18.73 -0.28 -8.80
C ILE A 115 -19.96 -1.02 -8.29
N LYS A 116 -19.82 -1.88 -7.27
CA LYS A 116 -20.92 -2.71 -6.77
C LYS A 116 -22.06 -1.91 -6.14
N GLU A 117 -21.75 -0.77 -5.56
CA GLU A 117 -22.74 0.11 -4.91
C GLU A 117 -23.31 1.14 -5.89
N GLY A 118 -22.93 1.07 -7.18
CA GLY A 118 -23.54 1.85 -8.26
C GLY A 118 -23.12 3.32 -8.29
N PHE A 119 -21.92 3.63 -7.81
CA PHE A 119 -21.37 4.99 -7.96
C PHE A 119 -21.02 5.30 -9.43
N PRO A 120 -20.94 6.59 -9.82
CA PRO A 120 -20.67 6.99 -11.21
C PRO A 120 -19.34 6.41 -11.73
N THR A 121 -19.35 5.90 -12.96
CA THR A 121 -18.16 5.44 -13.66
C THR A 121 -18.04 6.07 -15.03
N GLU A 122 -16.86 6.08 -15.57
CA GLU A 122 -16.57 6.44 -16.96
C GLU A 122 -15.60 5.44 -17.61
N SER A 123 -15.40 5.54 -18.93
CA SER A 123 -14.45 4.72 -19.69
C SER A 123 -13.49 5.54 -20.53
N THR A 124 -13.57 6.88 -20.44
CA THR A 124 -12.67 7.79 -21.14
C THR A 124 -11.32 7.81 -20.45
N VAL A 125 -10.24 7.48 -21.17
CA VAL A 125 -8.90 7.47 -20.59
C VAL A 125 -8.46 8.89 -20.22
N ASN A 126 -8.22 9.13 -18.96
CA ASN A 126 -7.72 10.39 -18.45
C ASN A 126 -6.19 10.47 -18.55
N GLN A 127 -5.70 11.65 -18.91
CA GLN A 127 -4.26 11.92 -18.97
C GLN A 127 -3.82 12.72 -17.75
N PRO A 128 -2.65 12.41 -17.16
CA PRO A 128 -2.14 13.20 -16.05
C PRO A 128 -1.68 14.59 -16.50
N ASN A 129 -1.80 15.55 -15.61
CA ASN A 129 -1.21 16.87 -15.77
C ASN A 129 0.19 16.89 -15.13
N SER A 130 1.22 16.52 -15.91
CA SER A 130 2.59 16.44 -15.42
C SER A 130 3.09 17.79 -14.90
N ILE A 131 3.90 17.75 -13.85
CA ILE A 131 4.56 18.92 -13.24
C ILE A 131 6.07 18.74 -13.23
N GLU A 132 6.81 19.82 -13.07
CA GLU A 132 8.21 19.76 -12.66
C GLU A 132 8.26 19.57 -11.13
N ILE A 133 9.00 18.58 -10.65
CA ILE A 133 9.16 18.40 -9.21
C ILE A 133 10.07 19.49 -8.67
N ASN A 134 9.52 20.34 -7.82
CA ASN A 134 10.29 21.21 -6.94
C ASN A 134 10.64 20.40 -5.68
N SER A 135 11.86 19.88 -5.61
CA SER A 135 12.34 18.97 -4.56
C SER A 135 12.58 19.65 -3.22
N THR A 136 11.56 20.32 -2.68
CA THR A 136 11.58 20.80 -1.28
C THR A 136 11.13 19.72 -0.30
N ILE A 137 10.62 18.59 -0.81
CA ILE A 137 10.11 17.48 -0.01
C ILE A 137 11.28 16.58 0.38
N GLU A 138 11.49 16.40 1.69
CA GLU A 138 12.56 15.58 2.23
C GLU A 138 12.13 14.11 2.28
N PRO A 139 12.89 13.19 1.63
CA PRO A 139 12.62 11.76 1.72
C PRO A 139 12.58 11.27 3.17
N GLN A 140 11.75 10.26 3.41
CA GLN A 140 11.59 9.63 4.71
C GLN A 140 12.13 8.18 4.67
N PRO A 141 13.46 7.97 4.66
CA PRO A 141 14.05 6.64 4.54
C PRO A 141 13.64 5.70 5.67
N ALA A 142 13.25 6.25 6.83
CA ALA A 142 12.71 5.49 7.94
C ALA A 142 11.39 4.76 7.64
N THR A 143 10.73 5.06 6.52
CA THR A 143 9.55 4.33 6.00
C THR A 143 9.90 2.92 5.54
N ARG A 144 11.16 2.70 5.14
CA ARG A 144 11.73 1.43 4.68
C ARG A 144 12.56 0.79 5.78
N ILE A 145 12.60 -0.55 5.81
CA ILE A 145 13.52 -1.35 6.60
C ILE A 145 14.18 -2.40 5.70
N ILE A 146 15.43 -2.73 5.96
CA ILE A 146 16.20 -3.74 5.21
C ILE A 146 16.51 -4.96 6.08
N ALA A 147 16.92 -6.07 5.45
CA ALA A 147 17.19 -7.34 6.13
C ALA A 147 18.16 -7.20 7.31
N ASP A 148 19.27 -6.49 7.13
CA ASP A 148 20.29 -6.32 8.18
C ASP A 148 19.75 -5.59 9.41
N GLU A 149 18.87 -4.58 9.22
CA GLU A 149 18.21 -3.88 10.32
C GLU A 149 17.22 -4.82 11.05
N ILE A 150 16.45 -5.63 10.29
CA ILE A 150 15.54 -6.62 10.88
C ILE A 150 16.32 -7.59 11.75
N ILE A 151 17.42 -8.17 11.23
CA ILE A 151 18.27 -9.10 11.97
C ILE A 151 18.76 -8.49 13.28
N GLN A 152 19.19 -7.23 13.28
CA GLN A 152 19.66 -6.53 14.47
C GLN A 152 18.55 -6.28 15.51
N LEU A 153 17.30 -6.19 15.06
CA LEU A 153 16.16 -5.85 15.91
C LEU A 153 15.36 -7.06 16.41
N LEU A 154 15.59 -8.28 15.87
CA LEU A 154 14.78 -9.48 16.16
C LEU A 154 14.65 -9.79 17.67
N ASP A 155 15.71 -9.56 18.43
CA ASP A 155 15.73 -9.82 19.87
C ASP A 155 15.31 -8.60 20.72
N THR A 156 14.81 -7.53 20.07
CA THR A 156 14.39 -6.29 20.74
C THR A 156 12.93 -6.41 21.17
N GLU A 157 12.62 -6.17 22.45
CA GLU A 157 11.28 -6.31 23.03
C GLU A 157 10.22 -5.46 22.29
N ASN A 158 10.59 -4.24 21.87
CA ASN A 158 9.70 -3.30 21.19
C ASN A 158 9.70 -3.43 19.66
N PHE A 159 10.18 -4.56 19.12
CA PHE A 159 10.18 -4.83 17.70
C PHE A 159 9.28 -6.03 17.36
N ALA A 160 8.58 -5.98 16.25
CA ALA A 160 7.80 -7.09 15.72
C ALA A 160 7.89 -7.16 14.19
N VAL A 161 7.95 -8.38 13.67
CA VAL A 161 7.86 -8.65 12.24
C VAL A 161 6.45 -9.14 11.94
N TRP A 162 5.74 -8.45 11.05
CA TRP A 162 4.42 -8.84 10.57
C TRP A 162 4.55 -9.53 9.21
N ASP A 163 4.32 -10.84 9.17
CA ASP A 163 4.27 -11.63 7.94
C ASP A 163 2.84 -11.64 7.37
N ALA A 164 2.64 -10.92 6.28
CA ALA A 164 1.34 -10.77 5.61
C ALA A 164 1.01 -11.90 4.62
N ARG A 165 1.83 -12.97 4.57
CA ARG A 165 1.63 -14.12 3.69
C ARG A 165 0.58 -15.08 4.24
N SER A 166 0.15 -16.02 3.39
CA SER A 166 -0.76 -17.07 3.83
C SER A 166 -0.14 -17.96 4.92
N PRO A 167 -0.96 -18.60 5.76
CA PRO A 167 -0.46 -19.55 6.77
C PRO A 167 0.38 -20.68 6.16
N GLY A 168 0.04 -21.15 4.94
CA GLY A 168 0.79 -22.19 4.24
C GLY A 168 2.21 -21.74 3.84
N GLU A 169 2.38 -20.48 3.40
CA GLU A 169 3.70 -19.89 3.12
C GLU A 169 4.49 -19.71 4.42
N TYR A 170 3.86 -19.19 5.47
CA TYR A 170 4.46 -18.97 6.78
C TYR A 170 4.96 -20.28 7.41
N MET A 171 4.12 -21.32 7.43
CA MET A 171 4.47 -22.64 7.98
C MET A 171 5.42 -23.45 7.10
N GLY A 172 5.71 -22.97 5.90
CA GLY A 172 6.63 -23.64 4.97
C GLY A 172 6.03 -24.81 4.19
N SER A 173 4.73 -25.04 4.28
CA SER A 173 4.04 -26.05 3.46
C SER A 173 3.87 -25.63 2.00
N MET A 174 4.00 -24.30 1.74
CA MET A 174 3.98 -23.71 0.39
C MET A 174 5.23 -22.84 0.22
N ALA A 175 6.20 -23.28 -0.57
CA ALA A 175 7.42 -22.52 -0.87
C ALA A 175 7.25 -21.72 -2.16
N ARG A 176 7.53 -20.41 -2.10
CA ARG A 176 7.59 -19.49 -3.26
C ARG A 176 9.00 -18.92 -3.49
N SER A 177 9.96 -19.31 -2.66
CA SER A 177 11.38 -18.95 -2.75
C SER A 177 12.21 -20.20 -2.51
N ALA A 178 13.54 -20.07 -2.61
CA ALA A 178 14.49 -21.17 -2.38
C ALA A 178 14.40 -21.77 -0.96
N ARG A 179 13.92 -20.98 0.01
CA ARG A 179 13.65 -21.42 1.38
C ARG A 179 12.17 -21.34 1.69
N ALA A 180 11.67 -22.30 2.44
CA ALA A 180 10.33 -22.30 3.03
C ALA A 180 10.39 -21.80 4.48
N GLY A 181 9.22 -21.45 5.07
CA GLY A 181 9.11 -21.01 6.45
C GLY A 181 8.96 -19.50 6.59
N HIS A 182 9.43 -18.94 7.71
CA HIS A 182 9.25 -17.54 8.06
C HIS A 182 10.45 -16.96 8.81
N ILE A 183 10.51 -15.63 8.96
CA ILE A 183 11.49 -14.93 9.78
C ILE A 183 11.29 -15.35 11.24
N PRO A 184 12.33 -15.74 11.99
CA PRO A 184 12.21 -16.15 13.39
C PRO A 184 11.45 -15.10 14.22
N GLY A 185 10.42 -15.54 14.97
CA GLY A 185 9.59 -14.66 15.79
C GLY A 185 8.57 -13.80 15.04
N ALA A 186 8.49 -13.91 13.72
CA ALA A 186 7.47 -13.18 12.94
C ALA A 186 6.05 -13.60 13.33
N ILE A 187 5.15 -12.64 13.36
CA ILE A 187 3.72 -12.82 13.63
C ILE A 187 3.01 -12.93 12.29
N ASN A 188 2.32 -14.05 12.06
CA ASN A 188 1.55 -14.23 10.85
C ASN A 188 0.12 -13.70 11.01
N LEU A 189 -0.24 -12.77 10.16
CA LEU A 189 -1.62 -12.38 9.89
C LEU A 189 -1.71 -12.10 8.39
N GLU A 190 -2.43 -12.96 7.69
CA GLU A 190 -2.60 -12.83 6.24
C GLU A 190 -3.32 -11.51 5.90
N TRP A 191 -2.84 -10.80 4.89
CA TRP A 191 -3.37 -9.49 4.51
C TRP A 191 -4.89 -9.48 4.27
N THR A 192 -5.44 -10.59 3.73
CA THR A 192 -6.87 -10.73 3.47
C THR A 192 -7.73 -10.86 4.73
N ASP A 193 -7.13 -11.20 5.89
CA ASP A 193 -7.85 -11.30 7.16
C ASP A 193 -8.27 -9.93 7.71
N LEU A 194 -7.70 -8.85 7.16
CA LEU A 194 -8.08 -7.47 7.48
C LEU A 194 -9.14 -6.91 6.53
N MET A 195 -9.62 -7.70 5.57
CA MET A 195 -10.66 -7.30 4.62
C MET A 195 -12.00 -7.90 5.01
N ASP A 196 -13.03 -7.08 5.00
CA ASP A 196 -14.41 -7.50 5.20
C ASP A 196 -15.05 -7.85 3.85
N ARG A 197 -15.19 -9.14 3.57
CA ARG A 197 -15.76 -9.64 2.31
C ARG A 197 -17.25 -9.31 2.17
N GLU A 198 -17.97 -9.21 3.28
CA GLU A 198 -19.40 -8.87 3.30
C GLU A 198 -19.62 -7.37 3.02
N ARG A 199 -18.59 -6.55 3.31
CA ARG A 199 -18.57 -5.11 3.04
C ARG A 199 -17.71 -4.75 1.81
N ASN A 200 -17.69 -5.60 0.78
CA ASN A 200 -16.99 -5.36 -0.47
C ASN A 200 -15.48 -5.09 -0.30
N PHE A 201 -14.80 -5.87 0.56
CA PHE A 201 -13.37 -5.78 0.86
C PHE A 201 -12.90 -4.50 1.57
N ARG A 202 -13.82 -3.75 2.17
CA ARG A 202 -13.43 -2.65 3.07
C ARG A 202 -12.57 -3.18 4.21
N ILE A 203 -11.71 -2.34 4.74
CA ILE A 203 -10.95 -2.67 5.95
C ILE A 203 -11.93 -3.00 7.07
N ARG A 204 -11.68 -4.09 7.79
CA ARG A 204 -12.48 -4.54 8.92
C ARG A 204 -12.53 -3.49 10.02
N GLU A 205 -13.69 -3.28 10.62
CA GLU A 205 -13.87 -2.33 11.73
C GLU A 205 -13.13 -2.77 13.00
N ASP A 206 -12.93 -4.07 13.19
CA ASP A 206 -12.19 -4.67 14.30
C ASP A 206 -10.70 -4.90 13.99
N ALA A 207 -10.17 -4.35 12.89
CA ALA A 207 -8.78 -4.54 12.47
C ALA A 207 -7.77 -4.19 13.59
N GLN A 208 -7.99 -3.09 14.33
CA GLN A 208 -7.14 -2.73 15.47
C GLN A 208 -7.15 -3.80 16.57
N GLN A 209 -8.31 -4.35 16.89
CA GLN A 209 -8.44 -5.38 17.94
C GLN A 209 -7.76 -6.68 17.52
N ILE A 210 -7.82 -7.03 16.23
CA ILE A 210 -7.10 -8.19 15.67
C ILE A 210 -5.60 -7.99 15.86
N LEU A 211 -5.06 -6.85 15.44
CA LEU A 211 -3.63 -6.54 15.57
C LEU A 211 -3.16 -6.57 17.03
N ASP A 212 -3.90 -5.94 17.92
CA ASP A 212 -3.57 -5.89 19.36
C ASP A 212 -3.58 -7.30 19.98
N SER A 213 -4.54 -8.15 19.60
CA SER A 213 -4.65 -9.53 20.10
C SER A 213 -3.45 -10.40 19.72
N LEU A 214 -2.77 -10.06 18.62
CA LEU A 214 -1.58 -10.75 18.13
C LEU A 214 -0.28 -10.11 18.63
N GLY A 215 -0.37 -9.03 19.41
CA GLY A 215 0.80 -8.31 19.89
C GLY A 215 1.45 -7.39 18.87
N LEU A 216 0.76 -7.09 17.76
CA LEU A 216 1.13 -6.03 16.81
C LEU A 216 0.54 -4.71 17.29
N THR A 217 1.14 -4.11 18.33
CA THR A 217 0.63 -2.93 19.02
C THR A 217 1.31 -1.64 18.57
N LYS A 218 0.66 -0.48 18.77
CA LYS A 218 1.13 0.83 18.26
C LYS A 218 2.42 1.34 18.91
N ASP A 219 2.77 0.85 20.08
CA ASP A 219 4.00 1.18 20.80
C ASP A 219 5.23 0.48 20.23
N LYS A 220 5.04 -0.57 19.43
CA LYS A 220 6.13 -1.31 18.80
C LYS A 220 6.60 -0.68 17.50
N GLN A 221 7.87 -0.93 17.16
CA GLN A 221 8.38 -0.81 15.81
C GLN A 221 7.97 -2.07 15.03
N ILE A 222 7.27 -1.91 13.91
CA ILE A 222 6.77 -3.02 13.12
C ILE A 222 7.42 -3.01 11.74
N ALA A 223 8.07 -4.12 11.38
CA ALA A 223 8.47 -4.41 10.02
C ALA A 223 7.41 -5.30 9.36
N THR A 224 6.78 -4.84 8.28
CA THR A 224 5.83 -5.69 7.55
C THR A 224 6.42 -6.18 6.23
N HIS A 225 6.24 -7.48 5.95
CA HIS A 225 6.70 -8.12 4.72
C HIS A 225 5.71 -9.14 4.17
N CYS A 226 5.93 -9.54 2.92
CA CYS A 226 5.25 -10.70 2.33
C CYS A 226 6.23 -11.49 1.43
N GLN A 227 5.88 -11.78 0.18
CA GLN A 227 6.80 -12.37 -0.80
C GLN A 227 7.65 -11.30 -1.51
N SER A 228 7.05 -10.12 -1.81
CA SER A 228 7.64 -9.06 -2.65
C SER A 228 7.11 -7.67 -2.31
N HIS A 229 6.71 -7.45 -1.08
CA HIS A 229 6.14 -6.20 -0.56
C HIS A 229 4.97 -5.64 -1.40
N HIS A 230 4.09 -6.52 -1.88
CA HIS A 230 2.81 -6.18 -2.49
C HIS A 230 1.67 -6.32 -1.46
N ARG A 231 1.45 -7.53 -0.93
CA ARG A 231 0.46 -7.78 0.13
C ARG A 231 0.79 -7.03 1.42
N SER A 232 2.06 -6.95 1.75
CA SER A 232 2.53 -6.20 2.93
C SER A 232 2.50 -4.68 2.74
N SER A 233 2.40 -4.18 1.53
CA SER A 233 2.12 -2.76 1.32
C SER A 233 0.69 -2.40 1.75
N PHE A 234 -0.27 -3.30 1.56
CA PHE A 234 -1.61 -3.13 2.15
C PHE A 234 -1.55 -3.12 3.69
N THR A 235 -0.83 -4.07 4.32
CA THR A 235 -0.72 -4.09 5.79
C THR A 235 0.02 -2.87 6.33
N TYR A 236 1.04 -2.36 5.60
CA TYR A 236 1.65 -1.07 5.90
C TYR A 236 0.61 0.06 5.88
N MET A 237 -0.15 0.16 4.79
CA MET A 237 -1.18 1.19 4.61
C MET A 237 -2.27 1.11 5.69
N VAL A 238 -2.74 -0.10 6.03
CA VAL A 238 -3.70 -0.31 7.14
C VAL A 238 -3.10 0.16 8.47
N GLY A 239 -1.84 -0.18 8.75
CA GLY A 239 -1.15 0.32 9.94
C GLY A 239 -1.14 1.86 10.00
N LYS A 240 -0.82 2.53 8.90
CA LYS A 240 -0.83 4.01 8.83
C LYS A 240 -2.24 4.57 9.06
N ILE A 241 -3.28 3.97 8.46
CA ILE A 241 -4.69 4.34 8.66
C ILE A 241 -5.09 4.21 10.13
N LEU A 242 -4.65 3.15 10.80
CA LEU A 242 -4.93 2.89 12.21
C LEU A 242 -4.04 3.72 13.17
N GLY A 243 -3.07 4.49 12.65
CA GLY A 243 -2.22 5.39 13.44
C GLY A 243 -0.97 4.73 14.02
N TYR A 244 -0.44 3.70 13.38
CA TYR A 244 0.88 3.13 13.68
C TYR A 244 1.98 4.05 13.15
N ASN A 245 2.66 4.77 14.03
CA ASN A 245 3.70 5.73 13.63
C ASN A 245 5.03 5.06 13.26
N ASN A 246 5.30 3.87 13.80
CA ASN A 246 6.56 3.15 13.66
C ASN A 246 6.43 1.88 12.80
N ILE A 247 5.53 1.87 11.81
CA ILE A 247 5.43 0.78 10.84
C ILE A 247 6.33 1.06 9.64
N ARG A 248 7.09 0.05 9.20
CA ARG A 248 8.09 0.13 8.13
C ARG A 248 7.88 -1.00 7.13
N GLY A 249 7.99 -0.68 5.84
CA GLY A 249 7.88 -1.68 4.77
C GLY A 249 9.23 -2.34 4.47
N TYR A 250 9.28 -3.67 4.46
CA TYR A 250 10.43 -4.45 4.01
C TYR A 250 10.21 -4.92 2.57
N ASP A 251 10.79 -4.20 1.62
CA ASP A 251 10.59 -4.44 0.19
C ASP A 251 11.38 -5.64 -0.37
N GLY A 252 12.51 -6.02 0.24
CA GLY A 252 13.20 -7.27 -0.04
C GLY A 252 12.31 -8.48 0.24
N SER A 253 11.57 -8.44 1.34
CA SER A 253 10.56 -9.42 1.70
C SER A 253 11.13 -10.85 1.76
N TRP A 254 10.29 -11.88 1.63
CA TRP A 254 10.73 -13.28 1.60
C TRP A 254 11.45 -13.66 0.30
N GLY A 255 11.41 -12.78 -0.71
CA GLY A 255 12.13 -12.97 -1.98
C GLY A 255 13.64 -12.80 -1.84
N GLU A 256 14.11 -11.94 -0.92
CA GLU A 256 15.53 -11.72 -0.61
C GLU A 256 16.13 -12.89 0.15
#